data_4e65ebb7f327fa7af648cd5f713366eb
#
_entry.id   4e65ebb7f327fa7af648cd5f713366eb
#
_cell.length_a   1.000
_cell.length_b   1.000
_cell.length_c   1.000
_cell.angle_alpha   90.00
_cell.angle_beta   90.00
_cell.angle_gamma   90.00
#
_symmetry.space_group_name_H-M   'P 1'
#
loop_
_entity.id
_entity.type
_entity.pdbx_description
1 polymer ?
#
loop_
_entity_poly.entity_id
_entity_poly.type
_entity_poly.pdbx_seq_one_letter_code
_entity_poly.pdbx_strand_id
1 'polypeptide(L)'
;SEEQIAAWRAKLLEAFGANGQVMIDVIPEIELIIGQQPSVTECSTTEAFNRFNLVFQKLIRVFAQAEHPLVLFLDDLQWADLASLKLLQLLMTDSDTRYLLIIGAYRDNEVN
;
A
#
# COMPACT_ATOMS: atom_id res chain seq x y z
N SER A 1 2.21 -17.34 -13.96
CA SER A 1 2.97 -18.59 -13.80
C SER A 1 3.41 -18.74 -12.34
N GLU A 2 3.70 -19.96 -11.96
CA GLU A 2 4.16 -20.25 -10.60
C GLU A 2 5.49 -19.57 -10.29
N GLU A 3 6.36 -19.48 -11.28
CA GLU A 3 7.66 -18.80 -11.11
C GLU A 3 7.49 -17.31 -10.87
N GLN A 4 6.55 -16.67 -11.57
CA GLN A 4 6.26 -15.26 -11.38
C GLN A 4 5.66 -15.01 -10.00
N ILE A 5 4.74 -15.88 -9.57
CA ILE A 5 4.14 -15.75 -8.23
C ILE A 5 5.20 -15.94 -7.15
N ALA A 6 6.10 -16.91 -7.32
CA ALA A 6 7.19 -17.12 -6.36
C ALA A 6 8.12 -15.92 -6.27
N ALA A 7 8.41 -15.27 -7.39
CA ALA A 7 9.24 -14.07 -7.40
C ALA A 7 8.54 -12.90 -6.68
N TRP A 8 7.26 -12.69 -6.93
CA TRP A 8 6.48 -11.67 -6.24
C TRP A 8 6.40 -11.96 -4.74
N ARG A 9 6.17 -13.23 -4.39
CA ARG A 9 6.12 -13.64 -2.98
C ARG A 9 7.40 -13.27 -2.25
N ALA A 10 8.55 -13.58 -2.84
CA ALA A 10 9.84 -13.27 -2.23
C ALA A 10 10.02 -11.77 -2.00
N LYS A 11 9.67 -10.96 -3.00
CA LYS A 11 9.77 -9.50 -2.90
C LYS A 11 8.84 -8.94 -1.82
N LEU A 12 7.61 -9.42 -1.78
CA LEU A 12 6.62 -8.94 -0.81
C LEU A 12 7.00 -9.36 0.61
N LEU A 13 7.46 -10.58 0.82
CA LEU A 13 7.88 -11.04 2.14
C LEU A 13 9.08 -10.25 2.64
N GLU A 14 10.03 -9.94 1.77
CA GLU A 14 11.18 -9.11 2.14
C GLU A 14 10.72 -7.69 2.53
N ALA A 15 9.81 -7.13 1.77
CA ALA A 15 9.32 -5.77 2.03
C ALA A 15 8.52 -5.68 3.33
N PHE A 16 7.67 -6.66 3.60
CA PHE A 16 6.78 -6.63 4.77
C PHE A 16 7.47 -7.07 6.05
N GLY A 17 8.49 -7.92 5.97
CA GLY A 17 9.12 -8.49 7.16
C GLY A 17 8.09 -9.20 8.03
N ALA A 18 8.00 -8.81 9.30
CA ALA A 18 7.07 -9.40 10.25
C ALA A 18 5.65 -8.81 10.17
N ASN A 19 5.40 -7.86 9.26
CA ASN A 19 4.16 -7.10 9.22
C ASN A 19 3.25 -7.45 8.05
N GLY A 20 3.41 -8.64 7.46
CA GLY A 20 2.56 -9.07 6.35
C GLY A 20 1.09 -9.08 6.68
N GLN A 21 0.73 -9.42 7.91
CA GLN A 21 -0.67 -9.47 8.34
C GLN A 21 -1.34 -8.09 8.27
N VAL A 22 -0.57 -7.02 8.48
CA VAL A 22 -1.11 -5.64 8.38
C VAL A 22 -1.70 -5.40 6.99
N MET A 23 -1.01 -5.88 5.95
CA MET A 23 -1.51 -5.74 4.58
C MET A 23 -2.64 -6.70 4.26
N ILE A 24 -2.59 -7.93 4.78
CA ILE A 24 -3.65 -8.91 4.58
C ILE A 24 -4.99 -8.41 5.15
N ASP A 25 -4.94 -7.72 6.28
CA ASP A 25 -6.14 -7.17 6.90
C ASP A 25 -6.84 -6.15 6.02
N VAL A 26 -6.08 -5.46 5.17
CA VAL A 26 -6.62 -4.43 4.26
C VAL A 26 -6.90 -5.02 2.87
N ILE A 27 -6.00 -5.85 2.39
CA ILE A 27 -6.11 -6.49 1.07
C ILE A 27 -5.96 -8.01 1.27
N PRO A 28 -7.06 -8.71 1.59
CA PRO A 28 -7.00 -10.15 1.90
C PRO A 28 -6.40 -11.00 0.78
N GLU A 29 -6.52 -10.56 -0.46
CA GLU A 29 -5.99 -11.29 -1.62
C GLU A 29 -4.47 -11.45 -1.57
N ILE A 30 -3.77 -10.60 -0.83
CA ILE A 30 -2.31 -10.70 -0.68
C ILE A 30 -1.93 -12.02 -0.02
N GLU A 31 -2.78 -12.56 0.85
CA GLU A 31 -2.52 -13.86 1.49
C GLU A 31 -2.38 -14.99 0.47
N LEU A 32 -3.06 -14.88 -0.68
CA LEU A 32 -2.93 -15.87 -1.75
C LEU A 32 -1.51 -15.90 -2.33
N ILE A 33 -0.78 -14.81 -2.20
CA ILE A 33 0.59 -14.71 -2.72
C ILE A 33 1.61 -15.04 -1.64
N ILE A 34 1.49 -14.44 -0.46
CA ILE A 34 2.51 -14.57 0.59
C ILE A 34 2.22 -15.67 1.60
N GLY A 35 1.00 -16.21 1.60
CA GLY A 35 0.60 -17.23 2.56
C GLY A 35 0.24 -16.64 3.91
N GLN A 36 -0.09 -17.52 4.85
CA GLN A 36 -0.45 -17.09 6.20
C GLN A 36 0.73 -16.42 6.89
N GLN A 37 0.43 -15.37 7.65
CA GLN A 37 1.45 -14.59 8.33
C GLN A 37 1.20 -14.60 9.83
N PRO A 38 2.25 -14.45 10.66
CA PRO A 38 2.06 -14.37 12.10
C PRO A 38 1.29 -13.11 12.47
N SER A 39 0.59 -13.18 13.60
CA SER A 39 -0.13 -12.03 14.14
C SER A 39 0.85 -10.91 14.47
N VAL A 40 0.40 -9.67 14.26
CA VAL A 40 1.23 -8.51 14.58
C VAL A 40 1.02 -8.09 16.01
N THR A 41 2.03 -7.45 16.60
CA THR A 41 1.99 -6.97 17.98
C THR A 41 0.93 -5.86 18.10
N GLU A 42 0.13 -5.93 19.14
CA GLU A 42 -0.82 -4.87 19.43
C GLU A 42 -0.09 -3.60 19.86
N CYS A 43 -0.65 -2.47 19.46
CA CYS A 43 -0.05 -1.16 19.75
C CYS A 43 -1.15 -0.11 19.77
N SER A 44 -0.79 1.11 20.13
CA SER A 44 -1.74 2.22 20.14
C SER A 44 -2.26 2.50 18.72
N THR A 45 -3.36 3.24 18.63
CA THR A 45 -3.93 3.64 17.33
C THR A 45 -2.93 4.42 16.50
N THR A 46 -2.18 5.33 17.13
CA THR A 46 -1.17 6.13 16.44
C THR A 46 -0.03 5.25 15.92
N GLU A 47 0.45 4.31 16.72
CA GLU A 47 1.51 3.40 16.31
C GLU A 47 1.04 2.47 15.19
N ALA A 48 -0.21 1.99 15.28
CA ALA A 48 -0.78 1.14 14.23
C ALA A 48 -0.89 1.89 12.90
N PHE A 49 -1.31 3.14 12.95
CA PHE A 49 -1.39 3.99 11.76
C PHE A 49 -0.02 4.21 11.12
N ASN A 50 0.99 4.51 11.95
CA ASN A 50 2.36 4.69 11.45
C ASN A 50 2.91 3.41 10.85
N ARG A 51 2.68 2.27 11.51
CA ARG A 51 3.10 0.97 11.01
C ARG A 51 2.45 0.66 9.67
N PHE A 52 1.14 0.89 9.56
CA PHE A 52 0.42 0.69 8.31
C PHE A 52 1.03 1.54 7.19
N ASN A 53 1.27 2.83 7.45
CA ASN A 53 1.83 3.73 6.44
C ASN A 53 3.18 3.26 5.94
N LEU A 54 4.06 2.81 6.84
CA LEU A 54 5.38 2.31 6.45
C LEU A 54 5.28 1.05 5.60
N VAL A 55 4.44 0.11 6.00
CA VAL A 55 4.27 -1.15 5.27
C VAL A 55 3.64 -0.89 3.90
N PHE A 56 2.66 0.01 3.84
CA PHE A 56 2.01 0.35 2.58
C PHE A 56 2.99 1.01 1.60
N GLN A 57 3.86 1.90 2.10
CA GLN A 57 4.90 2.49 1.26
C GLN A 57 5.82 1.43 0.67
N LYS A 58 6.18 0.43 1.47
CA LYS A 58 6.99 -0.68 0.99
C LYS A 58 6.29 -1.51 -0.06
N LEU A 59 4.98 -1.74 0.12
CA LEU A 59 4.16 -2.43 -0.88
C LEU A 59 4.19 -1.67 -2.21
N ILE A 60 3.98 -0.37 -2.18
CA ILE A 60 4.01 0.47 -3.38
C ILE A 60 5.35 0.38 -4.08
N ARG A 61 6.45 0.42 -3.33
CA ARG A 61 7.80 0.34 -3.91
C ARG A 61 8.06 -0.99 -4.61
N VAL A 62 7.47 -2.08 -4.11
CA VAL A 62 7.61 -3.39 -4.75
C VAL A 62 6.99 -3.37 -6.15
N PHE A 63 5.84 -2.72 -6.30
CA PHE A 63 5.13 -2.70 -7.58
C PHE A 63 5.56 -1.57 -8.49
N ALA A 64 5.96 -0.41 -7.94
CA ALA A 64 6.33 0.77 -8.73
C ALA A 64 7.80 0.69 -9.15
N GLN A 65 8.07 -0.01 -10.24
CA GLN A 65 9.42 -0.23 -10.76
C GLN A 65 9.53 0.26 -12.20
N ALA A 66 10.77 0.46 -12.67
CA ALA A 66 11.01 0.92 -14.03
C ALA A 66 10.42 -0.02 -15.08
N GLU A 67 10.48 -1.33 -14.81
CA GLU A 67 9.99 -2.36 -15.73
C GLU A 67 8.46 -2.43 -15.77
N HIS A 68 7.80 -1.97 -14.69
CA HIS A 68 6.35 -1.96 -14.59
C HIS A 68 5.91 -0.80 -13.68
N PRO A 69 5.88 0.41 -14.22
CA PRO A 69 5.42 1.56 -13.43
C PRO A 69 4.00 1.34 -12.91
N LEU A 70 3.73 1.83 -11.71
CA LEU A 70 2.44 1.65 -11.07
C LEU A 70 1.59 2.91 -11.24
N VAL A 71 0.34 2.71 -11.64
CA VAL A 71 -0.65 3.79 -11.70
C VAL A 71 -1.74 3.49 -10.68
N LEU A 72 -1.93 4.40 -9.74
CA LEU A 72 -3.02 4.32 -8.76
C LEU A 72 -4.12 5.27 -9.19
N PHE A 73 -5.30 4.71 -9.43
CA PHE A 73 -6.48 5.50 -9.74
C PHE A 73 -7.39 5.57 -8.52
N LEU A 74 -7.63 6.78 -8.04
CA LEU A 74 -8.44 7.02 -6.85
C LEU A 74 -9.71 7.74 -7.25
N ASP A 75 -10.85 7.10 -6.98
CA ASP A 75 -12.15 7.65 -7.30
C ASP A 75 -12.79 8.24 -6.04
N ASP A 76 -13.69 9.19 -6.23
CA ASP A 76 -14.45 9.81 -5.14
C ASP A 76 -13.57 10.42 -4.04
N LEU A 77 -12.52 11.16 -4.44
CA LEU A 77 -11.61 11.81 -3.50
C LEU A 77 -12.30 12.76 -2.53
N GLN A 78 -13.45 13.32 -2.91
CA GLN A 78 -14.21 14.19 -2.03
C GLN A 78 -14.67 13.50 -0.75
N TRP A 79 -14.68 12.16 -0.73
CA TRP A 79 -15.04 11.36 0.43
C TRP A 79 -13.83 10.82 1.19
N ALA A 80 -12.62 11.14 0.75
CA ALA A 80 -11.41 10.67 1.42
C ALA A 80 -11.29 11.28 2.81
N ASP A 81 -10.94 10.45 3.79
CA ASP A 81 -10.72 10.94 5.15
C ASP A 81 -9.31 11.52 5.29
N LEU A 82 -9.04 12.12 6.45
CA LEU A 82 -7.76 12.77 6.71
C LEU A 82 -6.60 11.75 6.69
N ALA A 83 -6.84 10.54 7.21
CA ALA A 83 -5.81 9.50 7.24
C ALA A 83 -5.40 9.08 5.83
N SER A 84 -6.38 8.90 4.93
CA SER A 84 -6.11 8.56 3.53
C SER A 84 -5.35 9.67 2.82
N LEU A 85 -5.71 10.92 3.07
CA LEU A 85 -5.02 12.06 2.47
C LEU A 85 -3.57 12.17 2.95
N LYS A 86 -3.32 11.89 4.24
CA LYS A 86 -1.96 11.85 4.77
C LYS A 86 -1.13 10.76 4.13
N LEU A 87 -1.72 9.58 3.93
CA LEU A 87 -1.02 8.47 3.27
C LEU A 87 -0.63 8.85 1.85
N LEU A 88 -1.55 9.47 1.09
CA LEU A 88 -1.25 9.94 -0.26
C LEU A 88 -0.12 10.97 -0.25
N GLN A 89 -0.13 11.89 0.70
CA GLN A 89 0.91 12.91 0.82
C GLN A 89 2.28 12.25 1.09
N LEU A 90 2.31 11.24 1.95
CA LEU A 90 3.55 10.50 2.23
C LEU A 90 4.08 9.81 0.98
N LEU A 91 3.20 9.19 0.19
CA LEU A 91 3.61 8.55 -1.06
C LEU A 91 4.17 9.56 -2.06
N MET A 92 3.54 10.72 -2.17
CA MET A 92 3.94 11.74 -3.14
C MET A 92 5.25 12.43 -2.77
N THR A 93 5.56 12.50 -1.47
CA THR A 93 6.76 13.18 -0.98
C THR A 93 7.91 12.21 -0.68
N ASP A 94 7.69 10.90 -0.78
CA ASP A 94 8.71 9.89 -0.52
C ASP A 94 9.70 9.84 -1.66
N SER A 95 10.95 10.24 -1.40
CA SER A 95 12.00 10.29 -2.42
C SER A 95 12.41 8.89 -2.91
N ASP A 96 12.13 7.85 -2.13
CA ASP A 96 12.43 6.47 -2.50
C ASP A 96 11.34 5.83 -3.36
N THR A 97 10.16 6.43 -3.41
CA THR A 97 9.06 5.94 -4.24
C THR A 97 9.15 6.59 -5.61
N ARG A 98 9.41 5.77 -6.62
CA ARG A 98 9.53 6.21 -8.02
C ARG A 98 8.63 5.38 -8.90
N TYR A 99 8.42 5.82 -10.13
CA TYR A 99 7.61 5.10 -11.13
C TYR A 99 6.18 4.92 -10.67
N LEU A 100 5.68 5.89 -9.88
CA LEU A 100 4.32 5.90 -9.35
C LEU A 100 3.58 7.12 -9.91
N LEU A 101 2.42 6.87 -10.50
CA LEU A 101 1.51 7.93 -10.93
C LEU A 101 0.19 7.77 -10.17
N ILE A 102 -0.25 8.83 -9.52
CA ILE A 102 -1.51 8.84 -8.80
C ILE A 102 -2.49 9.73 -9.55
N ILE A 103 -3.62 9.17 -9.95
CA ILE A 103 -4.69 9.88 -10.62
C ILE A 103 -5.90 9.94 -9.68
N GLY A 104 -6.31 11.16 -9.32
CA GLY A 104 -7.48 11.34 -8.48
C GLY A 104 -8.66 11.86 -9.27
N ALA A 105 -9.86 11.43 -8.88
CA ALA A 105 -11.10 11.86 -9.49
C ALA A 105 -12.09 12.28 -8.40
N TYR A 106 -12.87 13.32 -8.65
CA TYR A 106 -13.91 13.75 -7.75
C TYR A 106 -15.02 14.41 -8.56
N ARG A 107 -16.19 14.54 -7.92
CA ARG A 107 -17.33 15.19 -8.55
C ARG A 107 -17.47 16.61 -8.05
N ASP A 108 -17.48 17.58 -8.97
CA ASP A 108 -17.55 19.01 -8.60
C ASP A 108 -18.83 19.34 -7.83
N ASN A 109 -19.95 18.70 -8.18
CA ASN A 109 -21.23 18.98 -7.54
C ASN A 109 -21.31 18.48 -6.10
N GLU A 110 -20.33 17.74 -5.63
CA GLU A 110 -20.29 17.20 -4.28
C GLU A 110 -19.20 17.82 -3.41
N VAL A 111 -18.34 18.66 -3.99
CA VAL A 111 -17.19 19.24 -3.33
C VAL A 111 -17.47 20.60 -2.71
N ASN A 112 -18.55 21.22 -3.04
CA ASN A 112 -18.89 22.58 -2.58
C ASN A 112 -19.06 22.72 -1.07
#